data_fa4027bf005fa8a73eef12f9bea3331f
#
_entry.id   fa4027bf005fa8a73eef12f9bea3331f
#
_cell.length_a   1.000
_cell.length_b   1.000
_cell.length_c   1.000
_cell.angle_alpha   90.00
_cell.angle_beta   90.00
_cell.angle_gamma   90.00
#
_symmetry.space_group_name_H-M   'P 1'
#
loop_
_entity.id
_entity.type
_entity.pdbx_description
1 polymer ?
#
loop_
_entity_poly.entity_id
_entity_poly.type
_entity_poly.pdbx_seq_one_letter_code
_entity_poly.pdbx_strand_id
1 'polypeptide(L)'
;MKKKRILIAIHYLEIGGAEISLIGLLNAINYSQYEVDLFVYSHQGELMKLIPQEVNLLPEIPKYSYIEKPIKLVIEKGFWNIAIGRLWAKVQAWSIAHKKKFEKPNNSVYHYIMENIIHDLPMINPDIEYDLAISFLHPFHIAKDKVRAKKKVGWIHTDFSLFDTDIESELKIWNSMDYIVSISDAITRSFLSLYPSLKSKVHMIENILPVTYINKQVNAFSYKYPTQDGINFLSVGRFSHQKNFDNVPEICSLIRKQGINVYWYLIGFGGDESLIHENIKKFQMEEYVVILGKKENPYPYIKACDLYVQPSRYEGKSIVVREAQLLNKPVIITRFPSSESQLKDGYDGFIVPLDNLGCASGIVNILRHPELINAVKGNTATGDYTLSSEIQKLYDLI
;
A
#
# COMPACT_ATOMS: atom_id res chain seq x y z
N MET A 1 28.97 -13.14 17.21
CA MET A 1 28.79 -13.52 15.80
C MET A 1 28.79 -12.26 14.94
N LYS A 2 29.28 -12.31 13.69
CA LYS A 2 29.20 -11.18 12.76
C LYS A 2 27.72 -10.98 12.40
N LYS A 3 27.20 -9.74 12.47
CA LYS A 3 25.82 -9.44 12.08
C LYS A 3 25.61 -9.75 10.59
N LYS A 4 24.40 -10.20 10.25
CA LYS A 4 23.95 -10.33 8.87
C LYS A 4 23.61 -8.97 8.29
N ARG A 5 23.93 -8.76 7.02
CA ARG A 5 23.72 -7.48 6.32
C ARG A 5 22.56 -7.55 5.35
N ILE A 6 21.63 -6.63 5.48
CA ILE A 6 20.44 -6.51 4.62
C ILE A 6 20.50 -5.17 3.91
N LEU A 7 20.28 -5.16 2.60
CA LEU A 7 20.00 -3.93 1.86
C LEU A 7 18.54 -3.92 1.45
N ILE A 8 17.86 -2.80 1.69
CA ILE A 8 16.48 -2.57 1.23
C ILE A 8 16.49 -1.35 0.31
N ALA A 9 15.90 -1.49 -0.88
CA ALA A 9 15.80 -0.44 -1.87
C ALA A 9 14.34 -0.05 -2.11
N ILE A 10 14.05 1.26 -2.11
CA ILE A 10 12.74 1.85 -2.35
C ILE A 10 12.87 3.21 -3.04
N HIS A 11 11.81 3.68 -3.70
CA HIS A 11 11.83 4.94 -4.48
C HIS A 11 11.92 6.19 -3.60
N TYR A 12 10.95 6.38 -2.70
CA TYR A 12 10.76 7.52 -1.79
C TYR A 12 9.92 7.07 -0.60
N LEU A 13 9.76 7.92 0.41
CA LEU A 13 8.98 7.61 1.61
C LEU A 13 7.86 8.64 1.82
N GLU A 14 6.98 8.78 0.83
CA GLU A 14 5.72 9.52 0.95
C GLU A 14 4.68 8.74 1.75
N ILE A 15 3.54 9.37 2.08
CA ILE A 15 2.46 8.70 2.80
C ILE A 15 1.77 7.70 1.87
N GLY A 16 2.06 6.43 2.06
CA GLY A 16 1.50 5.30 1.31
C GLY A 16 1.54 4.01 2.10
N GLY A 17 0.73 3.03 1.69
CA GLY A 17 0.62 1.75 2.42
C GLY A 17 1.91 0.93 2.39
N ALA A 18 2.62 0.87 1.26
CA ALA A 18 3.88 0.15 1.16
C ALA A 18 4.97 0.83 2.00
N GLU A 19 5.02 2.15 1.99
CA GLU A 19 5.99 2.95 2.72
C GLU A 19 5.78 2.83 4.25
N ILE A 20 4.53 2.88 4.71
CA ILE A 20 4.19 2.62 6.12
C ILE A 20 4.56 1.18 6.52
N SER A 21 4.33 0.21 5.64
CA SER A 21 4.74 -1.18 5.84
C SER A 21 6.26 -1.33 5.95
N LEU A 22 7.03 -0.60 5.14
CA LEU A 22 8.48 -0.58 5.26
C LEU A 22 8.92 -0.02 6.62
N ILE A 23 8.33 1.10 7.06
CA ILE A 23 8.63 1.64 8.40
C ILE A 23 8.28 0.61 9.49
N GLY A 24 7.16 -0.10 9.35
CA GLY A 24 6.81 -1.21 10.26
C GLY A 24 7.86 -2.32 10.25
N LEU A 25 8.27 -2.76 9.08
CA LEU A 25 9.32 -3.77 8.91
C LEU A 25 10.64 -3.33 9.57
N LEU A 26 11.10 -2.10 9.29
CA LEU A 26 12.32 -1.54 9.87
C LEU A 26 12.25 -1.48 11.39
N ASN A 27 11.11 -1.11 11.97
CA ASN A 27 10.92 -1.07 13.43
C ASN A 27 10.89 -2.47 14.08
N ALA A 28 10.57 -3.53 13.32
CA ALA A 28 10.53 -4.91 13.81
C ALA A 28 11.88 -5.63 13.76
N ILE A 29 12.86 -5.10 13.04
CA ILE A 29 14.17 -5.75 12.87
C ILE A 29 14.96 -5.75 14.17
N ASN A 30 15.58 -6.90 14.48
CA ASN A 30 16.49 -7.04 15.60
C ASN A 30 17.91 -6.56 15.24
N TYR A 31 18.21 -5.30 15.47
CA TYR A 31 19.50 -4.67 15.15
C TYR A 31 20.69 -5.19 15.96
N SER A 32 20.47 -6.04 16.98
CA SER A 32 21.56 -6.75 17.64
C SER A 32 22.17 -7.84 16.74
N GLN A 33 21.37 -8.38 15.81
CA GLN A 33 21.76 -9.49 14.93
C GLN A 33 21.93 -9.06 13.47
N TYR A 34 21.26 -7.97 13.06
CA TYR A 34 21.20 -7.51 11.67
C TYR A 34 21.71 -6.08 11.53
N GLU A 35 22.44 -5.80 10.45
CA GLU A 35 22.77 -4.47 9.96
C GLU A 35 21.92 -4.19 8.74
N VAL A 36 21.27 -3.03 8.68
CA VAL A 36 20.38 -2.66 7.58
C VAL A 36 20.87 -1.38 6.92
N ASP A 37 21.18 -1.50 5.64
CA ASP A 37 21.38 -0.37 4.74
C ASP A 37 20.08 -0.12 3.97
N LEU A 38 19.56 1.09 4.09
CA LEU A 38 18.36 1.54 3.35
C LEU A 38 18.79 2.47 2.22
N PHE A 39 18.49 2.08 0.99
CA PHE A 39 18.71 2.91 -0.19
C PHE A 39 17.36 3.47 -0.69
N VAL A 40 17.13 4.74 -0.41
CA VAL A 40 15.99 5.50 -0.93
C VAL A 40 16.46 6.27 -2.17
N TYR A 41 15.86 6.02 -3.33
CA TYR A 41 16.32 6.63 -4.59
C TYR A 41 16.24 8.15 -4.56
N SER A 42 15.21 8.70 -3.91
CA SER A 42 15.07 10.13 -3.64
C SER A 42 14.65 10.33 -2.18
N HIS A 43 15.46 11.10 -1.42
CA HIS A 43 15.20 11.38 -0.01
C HIS A 43 14.03 12.37 0.15
N GLN A 44 12.85 11.95 -0.29
CA GLN A 44 11.61 12.70 -0.28
C GLN A 44 10.52 11.94 0.45
N GLY A 45 9.57 12.69 1.00
CA GLY A 45 8.40 12.17 1.67
C GLY A 45 8.40 12.33 3.18
N GLU A 46 7.21 12.41 3.71
CA GLU A 46 6.95 12.72 5.12
C GLU A 46 7.44 11.59 6.07
N LEU A 47 7.56 10.37 5.55
CA LEU A 47 7.96 9.20 6.35
C LEU A 47 9.49 9.06 6.49
N MET A 48 10.30 9.86 5.77
CA MET A 48 11.77 9.87 5.94
C MET A 48 12.20 10.07 7.40
N LYS A 49 11.48 10.92 8.14
CA LYS A 49 11.72 11.18 9.57
C LYS A 49 11.41 10.02 10.52
N LEU A 50 10.81 8.93 9.99
CA LEU A 50 10.42 7.74 10.76
C LEU A 50 11.40 6.58 10.59
N ILE A 51 12.44 6.75 9.79
CA ILE A 51 13.49 5.75 9.66
C ILE A 51 14.15 5.58 11.04
N PRO A 52 14.22 4.34 11.60
CA PRO A 52 14.91 4.08 12.85
C PRO A 52 16.38 4.53 12.81
N GLN A 53 16.91 4.99 13.93
CA GLN A 53 18.29 5.47 14.03
C GLN A 53 19.35 4.37 13.81
N GLU A 54 18.96 3.13 14.02
CA GLU A 54 19.79 1.95 13.79
C GLU A 54 19.97 1.61 12.32
N VAL A 55 19.12 2.16 11.44
CA VAL A 55 19.23 1.97 9.98
C VAL A 55 20.26 2.90 9.41
N ASN A 56 21.18 2.35 8.64
CA ASN A 56 22.13 3.14 7.87
C ASN A 56 21.45 3.61 6.55
N LEU A 57 21.00 4.86 6.53
CA LEU A 57 20.46 5.49 5.33
C LEU A 57 21.61 5.81 4.37
N LEU A 58 21.66 5.13 3.22
CA LEU A 58 22.66 5.38 2.19
C LEU A 58 22.39 6.73 1.49
N PRO A 59 23.44 7.44 1.04
CA PRO A 59 23.29 8.70 0.34
C PRO A 59 22.52 8.52 -0.98
N GLU A 60 21.81 9.57 -1.40
CA GLU A 60 21.20 9.60 -2.74
C GLU A 60 22.27 9.46 -3.82
N ILE A 61 21.97 8.67 -4.83
CA ILE A 61 22.73 8.62 -6.06
C ILE A 61 21.92 9.34 -7.16
N PRO A 62 22.36 10.49 -7.68
CA PRO A 62 21.55 11.34 -8.54
C PRO A 62 20.87 10.63 -9.71
N LYS A 63 21.54 9.65 -10.35
CA LYS A 63 20.94 8.91 -11.46
C LYS A 63 19.67 8.15 -11.05
N TYR A 64 19.59 7.63 -9.81
CA TYR A 64 18.40 6.93 -9.31
C TYR A 64 17.26 7.90 -9.01
N SER A 65 17.55 9.02 -8.36
CA SER A 65 16.52 10.01 -7.99
C SER A 65 15.88 10.69 -9.22
N TYR A 66 16.52 10.60 -10.40
CA TYR A 66 15.99 11.14 -11.65
C TYR A 66 15.22 10.13 -12.51
N ILE A 67 15.14 8.85 -12.12
CA ILE A 67 14.41 7.83 -12.91
C ILE A 67 12.95 8.22 -13.14
N GLU A 68 12.29 8.83 -12.15
CA GLU A 68 10.86 9.19 -12.21
C GLU A 68 10.60 10.69 -12.44
N LYS A 69 11.62 11.54 -12.38
CA LYS A 69 11.46 12.98 -12.60
C LYS A 69 10.98 13.28 -14.03
N PRO A 70 10.30 14.42 -14.26
CA PRO A 70 9.94 14.85 -15.62
C PRO A 70 11.14 14.82 -16.56
N ILE A 71 10.94 14.34 -17.80
CA ILE A 71 12.03 14.14 -18.78
C ILE A 71 12.84 15.43 -19.00
N LYS A 72 12.17 16.59 -19.01
CA LYS A 72 12.83 17.91 -19.12
C LYS A 72 13.92 18.07 -18.03
N LEU A 73 13.60 17.77 -16.77
CA LEU A 73 14.56 17.86 -15.67
C LEU A 73 15.70 16.85 -15.79
N VAL A 74 15.42 15.66 -16.30
CA VAL A 74 16.44 14.61 -16.54
C VAL A 74 17.45 15.10 -17.58
N ILE A 75 16.97 15.72 -18.66
CA ILE A 75 17.81 16.30 -19.73
C ILE A 75 18.63 17.50 -19.21
N GLU A 76 18.00 18.42 -18.49
CA GLU A 76 18.65 19.59 -17.90
C GLU A 76 19.79 19.19 -16.95
N LYS A 77 19.67 18.04 -16.28
CA LYS A 77 20.71 17.47 -15.41
C LYS A 77 21.81 16.72 -16.17
N GLY A 78 21.69 16.60 -17.50
CA GLY A 78 22.67 15.90 -18.36
C GLY A 78 22.52 14.37 -18.40
N PHE A 79 21.43 13.80 -17.91
CA PHE A 79 21.20 12.36 -17.93
C PHE A 79 20.48 11.90 -19.22
N TRP A 80 21.07 12.22 -20.36
CA TRP A 80 20.49 11.97 -21.68
C TRP A 80 20.16 10.48 -21.92
N ASN A 81 21.06 9.57 -21.49
CA ASN A 81 20.83 8.12 -21.64
C ASN A 81 19.55 7.68 -20.91
N ILE A 82 19.32 8.20 -19.69
CA ILE A 82 18.09 7.91 -18.92
C ILE A 82 16.87 8.47 -19.65
N ALA A 83 16.94 9.68 -20.19
CA ALA A 83 15.84 10.30 -20.93
C ALA A 83 15.49 9.50 -22.19
N ILE A 84 16.48 9.13 -23.00
CA ILE A 84 16.32 8.33 -24.23
C ILE A 84 15.77 6.95 -23.87
N GLY A 85 16.36 6.26 -22.89
CA GLY A 85 15.90 4.95 -22.46
C GLY A 85 14.44 4.93 -21.99
N ARG A 86 14.00 5.98 -21.28
CA ARG A 86 12.60 6.15 -20.85
C ARG A 86 11.65 6.41 -22.02
N LEU A 87 12.07 7.20 -23.01
CA LEU A 87 11.25 7.44 -24.20
C LEU A 87 11.11 6.15 -25.02
N TRP A 88 12.22 5.41 -25.19
CA TRP A 88 12.21 4.14 -25.89
C TRP A 88 11.33 3.10 -25.18
N ALA A 89 11.41 3.02 -23.84
CA ALA A 89 10.56 2.15 -23.03
C ALA A 89 9.06 2.40 -23.26
N LYS A 90 8.65 3.66 -23.42
CA LYS A 90 7.25 4.00 -23.72
C LYS A 90 6.83 3.47 -25.09
N VAL A 91 7.72 3.57 -26.08
CA VAL A 91 7.48 3.02 -27.44
C VAL A 91 7.36 1.50 -27.39
N GLN A 92 8.27 0.82 -26.67
CA GLN A 92 8.22 -0.63 -26.46
C GLN A 92 6.92 -1.06 -25.77
N ALA A 93 6.56 -0.39 -24.66
CA ALA A 93 5.34 -0.67 -23.90
C ALA A 93 4.08 -0.48 -24.76
N TRP A 94 4.03 0.60 -25.56
CA TRP A 94 2.94 0.85 -26.50
C TRP A 94 2.87 -0.23 -27.58
N SER A 95 3.99 -0.58 -28.20
CA SER A 95 4.07 -1.59 -29.25
C SER A 95 3.60 -2.97 -28.75
N ILE A 96 4.05 -3.39 -27.57
CA ILE A 96 3.66 -4.67 -26.97
C ILE A 96 2.18 -4.67 -26.59
N ALA A 97 1.68 -3.58 -26.00
CA ALA A 97 0.27 -3.45 -25.65
C ALA A 97 -0.64 -3.61 -26.88
N HIS A 98 -0.27 -2.99 -28.01
CA HIS A 98 -0.99 -3.15 -29.27
C HIS A 98 -0.88 -4.58 -29.84
N LYS A 99 0.33 -5.14 -29.86
CA LYS A 99 0.59 -6.49 -30.40
C LYS A 99 -0.14 -7.56 -29.59
N LYS A 100 -0.14 -7.45 -28.25
CA LYS A 100 -0.77 -8.41 -27.33
C LYS A 100 -2.23 -8.05 -26.99
N LYS A 101 -2.77 -6.95 -27.55
CA LYS A 101 -4.14 -6.45 -27.35
C LYS A 101 -4.48 -6.28 -25.88
N PHE A 102 -3.65 -5.55 -25.15
CA PHE A 102 -3.90 -5.25 -23.74
C PHE A 102 -5.20 -4.46 -23.57
N GLU A 103 -6.05 -4.89 -22.64
CA GLU A 103 -7.32 -4.26 -22.29
C GLU A 103 -7.21 -3.45 -20.99
N LYS A 104 -6.26 -3.83 -20.13
CA LYS A 104 -5.97 -3.19 -18.85
C LYS A 104 -4.72 -2.31 -18.94
N PRO A 105 -4.48 -1.43 -17.95
CA PRO A 105 -3.24 -0.66 -17.88
C PRO A 105 -2.00 -1.58 -17.97
N ASN A 106 -1.03 -1.19 -18.78
CA ASN A 106 0.21 -1.95 -18.96
C ASN A 106 1.16 -1.74 -17.77
N ASN A 107 1.39 -2.79 -16.98
CA ASN A 107 2.29 -2.77 -15.82
C ASN A 107 3.77 -2.86 -16.21
N SER A 108 4.10 -3.30 -17.44
CA SER A 108 5.48 -3.55 -17.85
C SER A 108 6.27 -2.29 -18.26
N VAL A 109 5.68 -1.10 -18.17
CA VAL A 109 6.37 0.16 -18.54
C VAL A 109 7.65 0.35 -17.72
N TYR A 110 7.58 0.13 -16.41
CA TYR A 110 8.74 0.24 -15.51
C TYR A 110 9.80 -0.83 -15.80
N HIS A 111 9.38 -2.04 -16.14
CA HIS A 111 10.28 -3.09 -16.57
C HIS A 111 11.10 -2.63 -17.79
N TYR A 112 10.46 -2.12 -18.83
CA TYR A 112 11.17 -1.62 -20.02
C TYR A 112 12.04 -0.40 -19.73
N ILE A 113 11.60 0.50 -18.86
CA ILE A 113 12.47 1.62 -18.43
C ILE A 113 13.78 1.04 -17.90
N MET A 114 13.70 0.10 -16.97
CA MET A 114 14.89 -0.47 -16.34
C MET A 114 15.75 -1.27 -17.33
N GLU A 115 15.17 -2.10 -18.18
CA GLU A 115 15.91 -2.82 -19.21
C GLU A 115 16.75 -1.86 -20.08
N ASN A 116 16.24 -0.66 -20.38
CA ASN A 116 16.94 0.32 -21.20
C ASN A 116 17.97 1.18 -20.45
N ILE A 117 17.85 1.35 -19.12
CA ILE A 117 18.71 2.29 -18.37
C ILE A 117 19.59 1.63 -17.32
N ILE A 118 19.36 0.34 -16.98
CA ILE A 118 20.02 -0.31 -15.85
C ILE A 118 21.56 -0.26 -15.97
N HIS A 119 22.08 -0.38 -17.17
CA HIS A 119 23.53 -0.33 -17.43
C HIS A 119 24.15 1.02 -17.12
N ASP A 120 23.40 2.11 -17.24
CA ASP A 120 23.86 3.47 -16.96
C ASP A 120 23.82 3.83 -15.46
N LEU A 121 23.16 3.02 -14.65
CA LEU A 121 23.08 3.23 -13.21
C LEU A 121 24.32 2.66 -12.51
N PRO A 122 24.92 3.37 -11.54
CA PRO A 122 26.05 2.85 -10.77
C PRO A 122 25.61 1.73 -9.81
N MET A 123 26.58 0.94 -9.36
CA MET A 123 26.36 -0.02 -8.27
C MET A 123 26.06 0.71 -6.97
N ILE A 124 25.20 0.12 -6.15
CA ILE A 124 24.89 0.59 -4.81
C ILE A 124 25.85 -0.07 -3.85
N ASN A 125 26.64 0.73 -3.12
CA ASN A 125 27.58 0.30 -2.10
C ASN A 125 28.47 -0.88 -2.56
N PRO A 126 29.29 -0.72 -3.62
CA PRO A 126 29.93 -1.81 -4.36
C PRO A 126 30.93 -2.64 -3.54
N ASP A 127 31.47 -2.08 -2.45
CA ASP A 127 32.46 -2.72 -1.60
C ASP A 127 31.86 -3.70 -0.58
N ILE A 128 30.52 -3.71 -0.47
CA ILE A 128 29.81 -4.56 0.48
C ILE A 128 29.07 -5.69 -0.27
N GLU A 129 29.24 -6.91 0.22
CA GLU A 129 28.36 -8.02 -0.12
C GLU A 129 27.33 -8.23 0.98
N TYR A 130 26.06 -8.13 0.61
CA TYR A 130 24.92 -8.31 1.52
C TYR A 130 24.53 -9.79 1.62
N ASP A 131 24.01 -10.20 2.78
CA ASP A 131 23.41 -11.52 2.93
C ASP A 131 22.05 -11.55 2.20
N LEU A 132 21.31 -10.42 2.23
CA LEU A 132 20.02 -10.25 1.56
C LEU A 132 19.89 -8.86 0.92
N ALA A 133 19.43 -8.79 -0.33
CA ALA A 133 19.06 -7.54 -1.00
C ALA A 133 17.58 -7.59 -1.37
N ILE A 134 16.82 -6.56 -1.01
CA ILE A 134 15.38 -6.46 -1.20
C ILE A 134 15.05 -5.26 -2.10
N SER A 135 14.40 -5.48 -3.23
CA SER A 135 13.62 -4.44 -3.91
C SER A 135 12.22 -4.45 -3.32
N PHE A 136 11.93 -3.49 -2.44
CA PHE A 136 10.67 -3.44 -1.68
C PHE A 136 9.47 -3.04 -2.54
N LEU A 137 9.73 -2.36 -3.65
CA LEU A 137 8.80 -2.05 -4.73
C LEU A 137 9.50 -2.21 -6.07
N HIS A 138 8.75 -2.11 -7.19
CA HIS A 138 9.38 -1.96 -8.50
C HIS A 138 10.38 -0.80 -8.49
N PRO A 139 11.48 -0.86 -9.25
CA PRO A 139 11.87 -1.95 -10.15
C PRO A 139 12.75 -3.00 -9.45
N PHE A 140 12.45 -4.25 -9.67
CA PHE A 140 13.19 -5.39 -9.08
C PHE A 140 14.60 -5.57 -9.64
N HIS A 141 14.90 -4.96 -10.79
CA HIS A 141 16.24 -4.90 -11.41
C HIS A 141 17.31 -4.36 -10.47
N ILE A 142 16.95 -3.50 -9.50
CA ILE A 142 17.91 -2.90 -8.58
C ILE A 142 18.56 -3.98 -7.71
N ALA A 143 17.80 -4.80 -7.01
CA ALA A 143 18.36 -5.90 -6.22
C ALA A 143 19.13 -6.90 -7.11
N LYS A 144 18.63 -7.15 -8.34
CA LYS A 144 19.25 -8.06 -9.30
C LYS A 144 20.64 -7.58 -9.75
N ASP A 145 20.71 -6.34 -10.29
CA ASP A 145 21.84 -5.91 -11.12
C ASP A 145 22.72 -4.86 -10.46
N LYS A 146 22.25 -4.20 -9.38
CA LYS A 146 22.94 -3.05 -8.78
C LYS A 146 23.36 -3.26 -7.33
N VAL A 147 23.14 -4.46 -6.79
CA VAL A 147 23.53 -4.83 -5.43
C VAL A 147 24.29 -6.16 -5.45
N ARG A 148 25.42 -6.21 -4.78
CA ARG A 148 26.13 -7.46 -4.52
C ARG A 148 25.49 -8.15 -3.32
N ALA A 149 24.78 -9.25 -3.54
CA ALA A 149 24.11 -9.98 -2.47
C ALA A 149 24.07 -11.47 -2.74
N LYS A 150 24.10 -12.28 -1.65
CA LYS A 150 23.99 -13.74 -1.69
C LYS A 150 22.59 -14.18 -2.07
N LYS A 151 21.56 -13.45 -1.56
CA LYS A 151 20.13 -13.69 -1.81
C LYS A 151 19.46 -12.40 -2.24
N LYS A 152 18.50 -12.52 -3.16
CA LYS A 152 17.79 -11.39 -3.76
C LYS A 152 16.28 -11.59 -3.67
N VAL A 153 15.59 -10.57 -3.24
CA VAL A 153 14.14 -10.57 -3.01
C VAL A 153 13.46 -9.49 -3.82
N GLY A 154 12.41 -9.88 -4.53
CA GLY A 154 11.42 -8.95 -5.08
C GLY A 154 10.17 -8.97 -4.19
N TRP A 155 9.74 -7.81 -3.68
CA TRP A 155 8.58 -7.71 -2.79
C TRP A 155 7.38 -7.08 -3.52
N ILE A 156 6.27 -7.80 -3.61
CA ILE A 156 5.08 -7.40 -4.36
C ILE A 156 3.97 -6.94 -3.42
N HIS A 157 3.47 -5.73 -3.69
CA HIS A 157 2.38 -5.08 -2.95
C HIS A 157 1.11 -4.89 -3.79
N THR A 158 1.15 -5.24 -5.05
CA THR A 158 0.10 -4.95 -6.04
C THR A 158 -0.59 -6.23 -6.50
N ASP A 159 -1.90 -6.15 -6.73
CA ASP A 159 -2.68 -7.22 -7.33
C ASP A 159 -2.47 -7.24 -8.85
N PHE A 160 -1.87 -8.32 -9.34
CA PHE A 160 -1.56 -8.51 -10.77
C PHE A 160 -2.79 -8.74 -11.64
N SER A 161 -3.95 -9.04 -11.08
CA SER A 161 -5.21 -9.17 -11.83
C SER A 161 -5.71 -7.84 -12.40
N LEU A 162 -5.17 -6.71 -11.92
CA LEU A 162 -5.59 -5.35 -12.29
C LEU A 162 -4.88 -4.80 -13.54
N PHE A 163 -3.84 -5.49 -14.00
CA PHE A 163 -2.96 -5.01 -15.07
C PHE A 163 -2.78 -6.09 -16.13
N ASP A 164 -2.47 -5.63 -17.34
CA ASP A 164 -1.88 -6.47 -18.36
C ASP A 164 -0.36 -6.33 -18.31
N THR A 165 0.32 -7.44 -18.52
CA THR A 165 1.77 -7.56 -18.29
C THR A 165 2.43 -8.33 -19.41
N ASP A 166 3.64 -7.92 -19.81
CA ASP A 166 4.47 -8.72 -20.70
C ASP A 166 5.15 -9.85 -19.92
N ILE A 167 4.38 -10.93 -19.73
CA ILE A 167 4.76 -12.09 -18.91
C ILE A 167 6.13 -12.66 -19.30
N GLU A 168 6.39 -12.83 -20.61
CA GLU A 168 7.64 -13.43 -21.10
C GLU A 168 8.87 -12.57 -20.78
N SER A 169 8.73 -11.25 -20.91
CA SER A 169 9.82 -10.33 -20.61
C SER A 169 10.08 -10.23 -19.10
N GLU A 170 9.03 -10.04 -18.30
CA GLU A 170 9.15 -9.91 -16.86
C GLU A 170 9.55 -11.22 -16.16
N LEU A 171 9.20 -12.37 -16.71
CA LEU A 171 9.59 -13.67 -16.14
C LEU A 171 11.12 -13.82 -15.96
N LYS A 172 11.91 -13.15 -16.82
CA LYS A 172 13.38 -13.17 -16.70
C LYS A 172 13.86 -12.52 -15.41
N ILE A 173 13.22 -11.41 -15.02
CA ILE A 173 13.54 -10.73 -13.75
C ILE A 173 13.09 -11.56 -12.56
N TRP A 174 11.85 -12.06 -12.59
CA TRP A 174 11.32 -12.90 -11.52
C TRP A 174 12.12 -14.19 -11.32
N ASN A 175 12.55 -14.83 -12.41
CA ASN A 175 13.42 -16.01 -12.33
C ASN A 175 14.79 -15.71 -11.71
N SER A 176 15.29 -14.49 -11.79
CA SER A 176 16.56 -14.08 -11.21
C SER A 176 16.50 -13.78 -9.71
N MET A 177 15.30 -13.68 -9.13
CA MET A 177 15.11 -13.57 -7.68
C MET A 177 15.25 -14.94 -7.02
N ASP A 178 15.90 -14.98 -5.86
CA ASP A 178 15.92 -16.17 -5.02
C ASP A 178 14.57 -16.38 -4.36
N TYR A 179 13.95 -15.27 -3.88
CA TYR A 179 12.64 -15.25 -3.25
C TYR A 179 11.77 -14.13 -3.79
N ILE A 180 10.48 -14.36 -3.79
CA ILE A 180 9.44 -13.40 -4.14
C ILE A 180 8.51 -13.29 -2.94
N VAL A 181 8.45 -12.12 -2.31
CA VAL A 181 7.58 -11.90 -1.16
C VAL A 181 6.27 -11.29 -1.61
N SER A 182 5.15 -11.87 -1.20
CA SER A 182 3.81 -11.32 -1.36
C SER A 182 3.19 -11.00 0.01
N ILE A 183 2.29 -10.02 0.06
CA ILE A 183 1.72 -9.52 1.32
C ILE A 183 0.36 -10.15 1.67
N SER A 184 -0.19 -11.01 0.83
CA SER A 184 -1.45 -11.71 1.08
C SER A 184 -1.66 -12.89 0.13
N ASP A 185 -2.54 -13.81 0.51
CA ASP A 185 -2.95 -14.93 -0.35
C ASP A 185 -3.58 -14.45 -1.67
N ALA A 186 -4.32 -13.35 -1.66
CA ALA A 186 -4.93 -12.80 -2.87
C ALA A 186 -3.86 -12.34 -3.86
N ILE A 187 -2.85 -11.59 -3.39
CA ILE A 187 -1.72 -11.16 -4.22
C ILE A 187 -0.90 -12.37 -4.69
N THR A 188 -0.67 -13.36 -3.81
CA THR A 188 -0.01 -14.60 -4.19
C THR A 188 -0.74 -15.29 -5.34
N ARG A 189 -2.07 -15.45 -5.22
CA ARG A 189 -2.87 -16.10 -6.28
C ARG A 189 -2.86 -15.30 -7.58
N SER A 190 -3.04 -13.99 -7.53
CA SER A 190 -3.02 -13.16 -8.74
C SER A 190 -1.67 -13.18 -9.43
N PHE A 191 -0.56 -13.15 -8.69
CA PHE A 191 0.78 -13.27 -9.23
C PHE A 191 1.02 -14.65 -9.86
N LEU A 192 0.68 -15.74 -9.14
CA LEU A 192 0.88 -17.10 -9.62
C LEU A 192 -0.05 -17.50 -10.77
N SER A 193 -1.15 -16.77 -10.99
CA SER A 193 -1.98 -16.96 -12.18
C SER A 193 -1.24 -16.56 -13.46
N LEU A 194 -0.32 -15.57 -13.38
CA LEU A 194 0.53 -15.14 -14.48
C LEU A 194 1.86 -15.91 -14.53
N TYR A 195 2.41 -16.26 -13.37
CA TYR A 195 3.73 -16.86 -13.24
C TYR A 195 3.72 -18.17 -12.43
N PRO A 196 2.98 -19.22 -12.88
CA PRO A 196 2.81 -20.47 -12.10
C PRO A 196 4.11 -21.21 -11.83
N SER A 197 5.11 -21.05 -12.69
CA SER A 197 6.45 -21.66 -12.54
C SER A 197 7.25 -21.13 -11.34
N LEU A 198 6.84 -19.99 -10.78
CA LEU A 198 7.54 -19.34 -9.65
C LEU A 198 7.00 -19.74 -8.27
N LYS A 199 6.05 -20.68 -8.20
CA LYS A 199 5.38 -21.08 -6.94
C LYS A 199 6.36 -21.41 -5.81
N SER A 200 7.46 -22.10 -6.12
CA SER A 200 8.47 -22.49 -5.11
C SER A 200 9.30 -21.33 -4.55
N LYS A 201 9.26 -20.16 -5.20
CA LYS A 201 9.99 -18.95 -4.77
C LYS A 201 9.11 -17.97 -4.01
N VAL A 202 7.78 -18.15 -4.02
CA VAL A 202 6.87 -17.21 -3.39
C VAL A 202 6.70 -17.51 -1.92
N HIS A 203 6.94 -16.51 -1.09
CA HIS A 203 6.78 -16.53 0.35
C HIS A 203 5.80 -15.42 0.77
N MET A 204 4.88 -15.72 1.67
CA MET A 204 3.94 -14.73 2.17
C MET A 204 4.45 -14.13 3.48
N ILE A 205 4.69 -12.80 3.45
CA ILE A 205 5.02 -11.99 4.63
C ILE A 205 4.05 -10.82 4.65
N GLU A 206 3.15 -10.79 5.62
CA GLU A 206 2.16 -9.72 5.75
C GLU A 206 2.81 -8.39 6.20
N ASN A 207 2.15 -7.29 5.90
CA ASN A 207 2.63 -5.96 6.26
C ASN A 207 2.64 -5.77 7.78
N ILE A 208 3.82 -5.50 8.35
CA ILE A 208 4.00 -5.21 9.78
C ILE A 208 3.62 -3.75 10.04
N LEU A 209 2.86 -3.49 11.10
CA LEU A 209 2.50 -2.13 11.48
C LEU A 209 3.57 -1.47 12.37
N PRO A 210 3.87 -0.17 12.16
CA PRO A 210 4.76 0.60 13.04
C PRO A 210 4.04 1.03 14.32
N VAL A 211 3.77 0.10 15.23
CA VAL A 211 2.90 0.28 16.40
C VAL A 211 3.33 1.43 17.29
N THR A 212 4.63 1.53 17.60
CA THR A 212 5.18 2.61 18.42
C THR A 212 4.89 3.98 17.81
N TYR A 213 5.05 4.09 16.49
CA TYR A 213 4.71 5.30 15.76
C TYR A 213 3.21 5.59 15.80
N ILE A 214 2.36 4.60 15.52
CA ILE A 214 0.90 4.77 15.53
C ILE A 214 0.44 5.24 16.91
N ASN A 215 0.91 4.62 17.99
CA ASN A 215 0.59 4.99 19.37
C ASN A 215 1.04 6.41 19.74
N LYS A 216 2.19 6.85 19.24
CA LYS A 216 2.65 8.23 19.40
C LYS A 216 1.75 9.21 18.64
N GLN A 217 1.42 8.88 17.39
CA GLN A 217 0.64 9.76 16.52
C GLN A 217 -0.83 9.87 16.93
N VAL A 218 -1.43 8.81 17.43
CA VAL A 218 -2.83 8.81 17.90
C VAL A 218 -3.04 9.75 19.10
N ASN A 219 -2.00 10.02 19.87
CA ASN A 219 -2.02 10.90 21.01
C ASN A 219 -1.40 12.29 20.74
N ALA A 220 -1.00 12.59 19.51
CA ALA A 220 -0.38 13.86 19.15
C ALA A 220 -1.32 15.06 19.31
N PHE A 221 -2.61 14.85 19.11
CA PHE A 221 -3.68 15.82 19.40
C PHE A 221 -5.02 15.09 19.60
N SER A 222 -5.96 15.75 20.26
CA SER A 222 -7.33 15.25 20.37
C SER A 222 -8.18 15.82 19.23
N TYR A 223 -8.94 14.94 18.54
CA TYR A 223 -9.90 15.35 17.53
C TYR A 223 -11.32 15.01 17.97
N LYS A 224 -12.26 15.91 17.68
CA LYS A 224 -13.69 15.67 17.88
C LYS A 224 -14.41 16.03 16.59
N TYR A 225 -15.26 15.14 16.13
CA TYR A 225 -16.11 15.44 14.99
C TYR A 225 -17.12 16.55 15.34
N PRO A 226 -17.42 17.47 14.39
CA PRO A 226 -18.31 18.60 14.67
C PRO A 226 -19.73 18.19 15.06
N THR A 227 -20.17 17.03 14.56
CA THR A 227 -21.54 16.53 14.71
C THR A 227 -21.60 15.55 15.88
N GLN A 228 -22.45 15.86 16.87
CA GLN A 228 -22.63 15.02 18.06
C GLN A 228 -23.90 14.16 18.02
N ASP A 229 -24.86 14.50 17.13
CA ASP A 229 -26.18 13.87 17.07
C ASP A 229 -26.30 12.74 16.03
N GLY A 230 -25.18 12.16 15.60
CA GLY A 230 -25.16 11.08 14.61
C GLY A 230 -23.92 10.22 14.71
N ILE A 231 -23.87 9.19 13.88
CA ILE A 231 -22.78 8.23 13.84
C ILE A 231 -21.73 8.74 12.84
N ASN A 232 -20.49 8.89 13.31
CA ASN A 232 -19.37 9.41 12.52
C ASN A 232 -18.60 8.26 11.86
N PHE A 233 -18.74 8.13 10.55
CA PHE A 233 -17.93 7.22 9.75
C PHE A 233 -16.67 7.91 9.28
N LEU A 234 -15.59 7.17 9.18
CA LEU A 234 -14.33 7.61 8.58
C LEU A 234 -13.85 6.63 7.52
N SER A 235 -13.41 7.18 6.39
CA SER A 235 -12.61 6.46 5.39
C SER A 235 -11.32 7.21 5.13
N VAL A 236 -10.22 6.49 4.98
CA VAL A 236 -8.89 7.06 4.70
C VAL A 236 -8.28 6.38 3.48
N GLY A 237 -7.81 7.15 2.52
CA GLY A 237 -7.16 6.59 1.34
C GLY A 237 -7.04 7.56 0.18
N ARG A 238 -6.35 7.13 -0.89
CA ARG A 238 -6.24 7.89 -2.12
C ARG A 238 -7.62 8.03 -2.78
N PHE A 239 -7.96 9.21 -3.26
CA PHE A 239 -9.19 9.43 -4.05
C PHE A 239 -8.97 8.88 -5.45
N SER A 240 -9.36 7.64 -5.65
CA SER A 240 -9.15 6.85 -6.86
C SER A 240 -10.27 5.84 -7.04
N HIS A 241 -10.52 5.39 -8.25
CA HIS A 241 -11.51 4.36 -8.58
C HIS A 241 -11.42 3.12 -7.67
N GLN A 242 -10.19 2.71 -7.28
CA GLN A 242 -9.95 1.61 -6.36
C GLN A 242 -10.69 1.78 -5.03
N LYS A 243 -10.58 2.97 -4.42
CA LYS A 243 -11.08 3.25 -3.07
C LYS A 243 -12.59 3.50 -3.01
N ASN A 244 -13.23 3.71 -4.16
CA ASN A 244 -14.69 3.82 -4.29
C ASN A 244 -15.31 4.98 -3.51
N PHE A 245 -14.55 6.04 -3.25
CA PHE A 245 -15.07 7.18 -2.49
C PHE A 245 -16.06 8.03 -3.31
N ASP A 246 -16.05 7.88 -4.62
CA ASP A 246 -17.04 8.44 -5.53
C ASP A 246 -18.47 7.92 -5.26
N ASN A 247 -18.63 6.70 -4.73
CA ASN A 247 -19.92 6.12 -4.37
C ASN A 247 -20.36 6.40 -2.91
N VAL A 248 -19.46 6.92 -2.07
CA VAL A 248 -19.80 7.23 -0.67
C VAL A 248 -21.01 8.15 -0.53
N PRO A 249 -21.20 9.22 -1.34
CA PRO A 249 -22.38 10.07 -1.23
C PRO A 249 -23.71 9.32 -1.49
N GLU A 250 -23.75 8.42 -2.46
CA GLU A 250 -24.93 7.60 -2.73
C GLU A 250 -25.20 6.63 -1.58
N ILE A 251 -24.17 5.90 -1.11
CA ILE A 251 -24.31 4.95 0.00
C ILE A 251 -24.79 5.68 1.27
N CYS A 252 -24.23 6.86 1.58
CA CYS A 252 -24.64 7.69 2.70
C CYS A 252 -26.11 8.10 2.59
N SER A 253 -26.55 8.57 1.40
CA SER A 253 -27.95 8.92 1.13
C SER A 253 -28.88 7.72 1.35
N LEU A 254 -28.50 6.53 0.89
CA LEU A 254 -29.30 5.30 1.06
C LEU A 254 -29.42 4.88 2.54
N ILE A 255 -28.37 5.06 3.34
CA ILE A 255 -28.39 4.81 4.79
C ILE A 255 -29.33 5.80 5.48
N ARG A 256 -29.20 7.10 5.17
CA ARG A 256 -30.03 8.16 5.77
C ARG A 256 -31.50 8.01 5.44
N LYS A 257 -31.87 7.61 4.20
CA LYS A 257 -33.24 7.28 3.80
C LYS A 257 -33.85 6.15 4.61
N GLN A 258 -33.05 5.29 5.24
CA GLN A 258 -33.50 4.23 6.14
C GLN A 258 -33.60 4.68 7.62
N GLY A 259 -33.49 6.00 7.87
CA GLY A 259 -33.72 6.62 9.18
C GLY A 259 -32.47 6.61 10.10
N ILE A 260 -31.29 6.30 9.59
CA ILE A 260 -30.06 6.32 10.39
C ILE A 260 -29.31 7.65 10.14
N ASN A 261 -29.08 8.41 11.20
CA ASN A 261 -28.35 9.68 11.12
C ASN A 261 -26.83 9.40 11.10
N VAL A 262 -26.21 9.45 9.91
CA VAL A 262 -24.77 9.23 9.70
C VAL A 262 -24.12 10.44 9.07
N TYR A 263 -22.85 10.67 9.44
CA TYR A 263 -21.93 11.61 8.82
C TYR A 263 -20.71 10.85 8.36
N TRP A 264 -20.26 11.06 7.12
CA TRP A 264 -19.15 10.31 6.55
C TRP A 264 -17.99 11.23 6.17
N TYR A 265 -16.90 11.05 6.85
CA TYR A 265 -15.68 11.86 6.69
C TYR A 265 -14.66 11.12 5.82
N LEU A 266 -14.09 11.85 4.85
CA LEU A 266 -13.11 11.31 3.92
C LEU A 266 -11.77 12.01 4.12
N ILE A 267 -10.72 11.27 4.48
CA ILE A 267 -9.34 11.73 4.53
C ILE A 267 -8.60 11.18 3.33
N GLY A 268 -8.00 12.08 2.55
CA GLY A 268 -7.22 11.70 1.38
C GLY A 268 -7.12 12.81 0.35
N PHE A 269 -6.62 12.43 -0.81
CA PHE A 269 -6.50 13.26 -2.01
C PHE A 269 -6.35 12.35 -3.23
N GLY A 270 -6.60 12.87 -4.42
CA GLY A 270 -6.38 12.09 -5.65
C GLY A 270 -7.21 12.56 -6.83
N GLY A 271 -7.09 11.85 -7.94
CA GLY A 271 -7.69 12.25 -9.21
C GLY A 271 -9.22 12.27 -9.21
N ASP A 272 -9.87 11.49 -8.34
CA ASP A 272 -11.33 11.37 -8.29
C ASP A 272 -12.00 12.42 -7.37
N GLU A 273 -11.25 13.39 -6.82
CA GLU A 273 -11.77 14.38 -5.89
C GLU A 273 -12.93 15.19 -6.48
N SER A 274 -12.80 15.63 -7.73
CA SER A 274 -13.86 16.33 -8.45
C SER A 274 -15.12 15.48 -8.59
N LEU A 275 -14.96 14.20 -8.92
CA LEU A 275 -16.09 13.25 -9.05
C LEU A 275 -16.79 13.03 -7.70
N ILE A 276 -16.05 12.97 -6.60
CA ILE A 276 -16.63 12.88 -5.25
C ILE A 276 -17.49 14.13 -4.97
N HIS A 277 -16.96 15.33 -5.25
CA HIS A 277 -17.72 16.58 -5.07
C HIS A 277 -18.98 16.64 -5.95
N GLU A 278 -18.93 16.19 -7.20
CA GLU A 278 -20.08 16.09 -8.09
C GLU A 278 -21.15 15.17 -7.50
N ASN A 279 -20.75 14.01 -6.98
CA ASN A 279 -21.68 13.06 -6.38
C ASN A 279 -22.23 13.55 -5.04
N ILE A 280 -21.45 14.28 -4.22
CA ILE A 280 -21.98 14.93 -3.01
C ILE A 280 -23.17 15.84 -3.37
N LYS A 281 -23.03 16.69 -4.38
CA LYS A 281 -24.11 17.58 -4.87
C LYS A 281 -25.28 16.78 -5.46
N LYS A 282 -24.97 15.79 -6.32
CA LYS A 282 -25.97 14.96 -6.99
C LYS A 282 -26.91 14.25 -6.00
N PHE A 283 -26.37 13.75 -4.89
CA PHE A 283 -27.13 13.02 -3.88
C PHE A 283 -27.58 13.90 -2.70
N GLN A 284 -27.34 15.22 -2.75
CA GLN A 284 -27.69 16.20 -1.70
C GLN A 284 -27.08 15.84 -0.34
N MET A 285 -25.77 15.55 -0.33
CA MET A 285 -25.04 15.08 0.85
C MET A 285 -24.01 16.09 1.36
N GLU A 286 -24.13 17.38 1.01
CA GLU A 286 -23.18 18.44 1.35
C GLU A 286 -22.96 18.59 2.86
N GLU A 287 -23.98 18.37 3.66
CA GLU A 287 -23.92 18.45 5.13
C GLU A 287 -23.43 17.14 5.78
N TYR A 288 -23.42 16.03 5.04
CA TYR A 288 -23.27 14.69 5.59
C TYR A 288 -22.02 13.94 5.12
N VAL A 289 -21.50 14.29 3.95
CA VAL A 289 -20.22 13.75 3.43
C VAL A 289 -19.21 14.86 3.35
N VAL A 290 -18.19 14.77 4.21
CA VAL A 290 -17.20 15.84 4.42
C VAL A 290 -15.82 15.38 3.97
N ILE A 291 -15.24 16.07 3.01
CA ILE A 291 -13.85 15.86 2.59
C ILE A 291 -12.94 16.66 3.53
N LEU A 292 -12.14 15.96 4.34
CA LEU A 292 -11.17 16.57 5.26
C LEU A 292 -9.83 16.89 4.58
N GLY A 293 -9.63 16.43 3.32
CA GLY A 293 -8.39 16.59 2.57
C GLY A 293 -7.24 15.70 3.07
N LYS A 294 -6.03 15.92 2.55
CA LYS A 294 -4.81 15.19 2.96
C LYS A 294 -4.49 15.49 4.42
N LYS A 295 -4.25 14.45 5.22
CA LYS A 295 -3.76 14.54 6.60
C LYS A 295 -2.49 13.72 6.73
N GLU A 296 -1.42 14.34 7.24
CA GLU A 296 -0.17 13.61 7.54
C GLU A 296 -0.35 12.61 8.70
N ASN A 297 -1.22 12.94 9.63
CA ASN A 297 -1.55 12.10 10.78
C ASN A 297 -3.05 11.83 10.81
N PRO A 298 -3.53 10.68 10.27
CA PRO A 298 -4.94 10.32 10.31
C PRO A 298 -5.38 9.66 11.62
N TYR A 299 -4.46 9.22 12.48
CA TYR A 299 -4.77 8.38 13.63
C TYR A 299 -5.66 9.02 14.68
N PRO A 300 -5.55 10.33 15.05
CA PRO A 300 -6.51 10.97 15.94
C PRO A 300 -7.93 10.97 15.39
N TYR A 301 -8.10 11.09 14.08
CA TYR A 301 -9.40 11.00 13.41
C TYR A 301 -9.95 9.57 13.46
N ILE A 302 -9.09 8.56 13.20
CA ILE A 302 -9.48 7.15 13.33
C ILE A 302 -9.89 6.86 14.78
N LYS A 303 -9.13 7.33 15.77
CA LYS A 303 -9.47 7.16 17.19
C LYS A 303 -10.82 7.79 17.55
N ALA A 304 -11.16 8.91 16.94
CA ALA A 304 -12.37 9.68 17.24
C ALA A 304 -13.63 9.15 16.54
N CYS A 305 -13.52 8.45 15.40
CA CYS A 305 -14.69 7.96 14.67
C CYS A 305 -15.43 6.86 15.43
N ASP A 306 -16.73 6.69 15.13
CA ASP A 306 -17.53 5.61 15.67
C ASP A 306 -17.28 4.31 14.92
N LEU A 307 -17.22 4.37 13.59
CA LEU A 307 -16.92 3.26 12.71
C LEU A 307 -15.92 3.68 11.62
N TYR A 308 -14.97 2.79 11.33
CA TYR A 308 -14.11 2.91 10.16
C TYR A 308 -14.72 2.14 8.99
N VAL A 309 -14.94 2.79 7.87
CA VAL A 309 -15.56 2.16 6.68
C VAL A 309 -14.60 2.25 5.50
N GLN A 310 -14.26 1.10 4.89
CA GLN A 310 -13.43 1.03 3.69
C GLN A 310 -14.24 0.46 2.52
N PRO A 311 -14.89 1.32 1.72
CA PRO A 311 -15.82 0.88 0.67
C PRO A 311 -15.13 0.48 -0.63
N SER A 312 -13.88 0.04 -0.60
CA SER A 312 -13.04 -0.21 -1.77
C SER A 312 -13.65 -1.20 -2.76
N ARG A 313 -13.41 -0.98 -4.06
CA ARG A 313 -13.75 -1.93 -5.13
C ARG A 313 -12.80 -3.11 -5.14
N TYR A 314 -11.54 -2.88 -4.79
CA TYR A 314 -10.50 -3.90 -4.65
C TYR A 314 -9.35 -3.41 -3.77
N GLU A 315 -8.69 -4.35 -3.10
CA GLU A 315 -7.48 -4.13 -2.28
C GLU A 315 -6.55 -5.33 -2.43
N GLY A 316 -5.26 -5.08 -2.29
CA GLY A 316 -4.30 -6.17 -2.05
C GLY A 316 -4.36 -6.65 -0.60
N LYS A 317 -4.00 -5.74 0.32
CA LYS A 317 -4.23 -5.82 1.77
C LYS A 317 -4.22 -4.39 2.31
N SER A 318 -5.37 -3.92 2.77
CA SER A 318 -5.50 -2.52 3.22
C SER A 318 -4.85 -2.33 4.58
N ILE A 319 -3.76 -1.59 4.63
CA ILE A 319 -3.04 -1.31 5.87
C ILE A 319 -3.89 -0.45 6.81
N VAL A 320 -4.66 0.49 6.27
CA VAL A 320 -5.50 1.40 7.08
C VAL A 320 -6.61 0.65 7.81
N VAL A 321 -7.12 -0.44 7.24
CA VAL A 321 -8.05 -1.36 7.93
C VAL A 321 -7.39 -1.98 9.15
N ARG A 322 -6.14 -2.45 9.03
CA ARG A 322 -5.36 -2.99 10.16
C ARG A 322 -5.05 -1.91 11.20
N GLU A 323 -4.73 -0.68 10.76
CA GLU A 323 -4.53 0.46 11.66
C GLU A 323 -5.80 0.78 12.47
N ALA A 324 -6.98 0.74 11.84
CA ALA A 324 -8.24 0.94 12.53
C ALA A 324 -8.54 -0.20 13.53
N GLN A 325 -8.26 -1.45 13.17
CA GLN A 325 -8.38 -2.59 14.08
C GLN A 325 -7.41 -2.47 15.27
N LEU A 326 -6.14 -2.10 15.02
CA LEU A 326 -5.14 -1.84 16.07
C LEU A 326 -5.62 -0.76 17.06
N LEU A 327 -6.35 0.24 16.57
CA LEU A 327 -6.95 1.30 17.38
C LEU A 327 -8.32 0.91 17.97
N ASN A 328 -8.66 -0.38 17.92
CA ASN A 328 -9.90 -0.96 18.42
C ASN A 328 -11.16 -0.29 17.86
N LYS A 329 -11.15 0.05 16.57
CA LYS A 329 -12.32 0.57 15.87
C LYS A 329 -13.09 -0.56 15.20
N PRO A 330 -14.43 -0.57 15.29
CA PRO A 330 -15.22 -1.47 14.46
C PRO A 330 -15.02 -1.08 13.00
N VAL A 331 -14.67 -2.07 12.18
CA VAL A 331 -14.35 -1.87 10.77
C VAL A 331 -15.44 -2.50 9.90
N ILE A 332 -15.86 -1.78 8.88
CA ILE A 332 -16.72 -2.29 7.81
C ILE A 332 -15.94 -2.18 6.49
N ILE A 333 -15.88 -3.27 5.74
CA ILE A 333 -15.33 -3.27 4.37
C ILE A 333 -16.36 -3.82 3.40
N THR A 334 -16.24 -3.46 2.14
CA THR A 334 -17.03 -4.09 1.06
C THR A 334 -16.46 -5.46 0.70
N ARG A 335 -17.30 -6.31 0.08
CA ARG A 335 -16.93 -7.67 -0.37
C ARG A 335 -16.13 -7.61 -1.69
N PHE A 336 -14.92 -7.08 -1.63
CA PHE A 336 -13.97 -7.16 -2.74
C PHE A 336 -13.27 -8.53 -2.76
N PRO A 337 -12.60 -8.92 -3.84
CA PRO A 337 -12.08 -10.30 -4.02
C PRO A 337 -11.18 -10.83 -2.90
N SER A 338 -10.42 -9.94 -2.22
CA SER A 338 -9.51 -10.31 -1.12
C SER A 338 -10.08 -10.01 0.28
N SER A 339 -11.34 -9.57 0.40
CA SER A 339 -11.95 -9.12 1.67
C SER A 339 -11.86 -10.15 2.80
N GLU A 340 -12.05 -11.43 2.51
CA GLU A 340 -11.98 -12.52 3.50
C GLU A 340 -10.55 -12.77 4.02
N SER A 341 -9.52 -12.35 3.27
CA SER A 341 -8.14 -12.34 3.77
C SER A 341 -7.81 -11.10 4.61
N GLN A 342 -8.62 -10.05 4.47
CA GLN A 342 -8.45 -8.79 5.20
C GLN A 342 -8.95 -8.88 6.63
N LEU A 343 -10.14 -9.45 6.83
CA LEU A 343 -10.77 -9.62 8.14
C LEU A 343 -11.73 -10.83 8.14
N LYS A 344 -12.07 -11.29 9.34
CA LYS A 344 -13.05 -12.37 9.55
C LYS A 344 -14.39 -11.74 9.85
N ASP A 345 -15.33 -11.91 8.91
CA ASP A 345 -16.67 -11.32 8.96
C ASP A 345 -17.42 -11.68 10.27
N GLY A 346 -17.96 -10.65 10.94
CA GLY A 346 -18.65 -10.77 12.23
C GLY A 346 -17.72 -11.05 13.44
N TYR A 347 -16.42 -11.20 13.24
CA TYR A 347 -15.48 -11.48 14.32
C TYR A 347 -14.57 -10.28 14.63
N ASP A 348 -13.80 -9.78 13.65
CA ASP A 348 -12.88 -8.65 13.82
C ASP A 348 -13.20 -7.47 12.89
N GLY A 349 -14.38 -7.50 12.26
CA GLY A 349 -14.98 -6.49 11.40
C GLY A 349 -16.17 -7.07 10.65
N PHE A 350 -16.70 -6.32 9.69
CA PHE A 350 -17.86 -6.72 8.90
C PHE A 350 -17.56 -6.59 7.40
N ILE A 351 -18.10 -7.53 6.63
CA ILE A 351 -18.02 -7.53 5.16
C ILE A 351 -19.43 -7.35 4.59
N VAL A 352 -19.65 -6.20 3.95
CA VAL A 352 -20.94 -5.87 3.32
C VAL A 352 -20.86 -6.02 1.80
N PRO A 353 -22.00 -6.16 1.07
CA PRO A 353 -22.01 -6.23 -0.39
C PRO A 353 -21.26 -5.04 -1.04
N LEU A 354 -20.75 -5.26 -2.26
CA LEU A 354 -19.96 -4.25 -2.98
C LEU A 354 -20.84 -3.19 -3.66
N ASP A 355 -22.04 -3.57 -4.10
CA ASP A 355 -22.98 -2.64 -4.71
C ASP A 355 -23.52 -1.64 -3.68
N ASN A 356 -23.89 -0.43 -4.14
CA ASN A 356 -24.24 0.67 -3.26
C ASN A 356 -25.47 0.37 -2.37
N LEU A 357 -26.47 -0.29 -2.93
CA LEU A 357 -27.70 -0.63 -2.20
C LEU A 357 -27.45 -1.71 -1.16
N GLY A 358 -26.75 -2.78 -1.55
CA GLY A 358 -26.35 -3.85 -0.66
C GLY A 358 -25.40 -3.38 0.44
N CYS A 359 -24.43 -2.52 0.10
CA CYS A 359 -23.53 -1.89 1.07
C CYS A 359 -24.33 -1.08 2.12
N ALA A 360 -25.21 -0.18 1.67
CA ALA A 360 -26.03 0.61 2.57
C ALA A 360 -26.92 -0.25 3.47
N SER A 361 -27.59 -1.25 2.91
CA SER A 361 -28.48 -2.17 3.66
C SER A 361 -27.68 -3.00 4.68
N GLY A 362 -26.50 -3.49 4.31
CA GLY A 362 -25.60 -4.20 5.21
C GLY A 362 -25.15 -3.34 6.39
N ILE A 363 -24.73 -2.10 6.11
CA ILE A 363 -24.35 -1.13 7.16
C ILE A 363 -25.54 -0.83 8.09
N VAL A 364 -26.72 -0.58 7.54
CA VAL A 364 -27.94 -0.32 8.35
C VAL A 364 -28.27 -1.52 9.24
N ASN A 365 -28.18 -2.74 8.71
CA ASN A 365 -28.39 -3.94 9.51
C ASN A 365 -27.41 -4.03 10.69
N ILE A 366 -26.12 -3.76 10.47
CA ILE A 366 -25.10 -3.74 11.53
C ILE A 366 -25.42 -2.68 12.59
N LEU A 367 -25.84 -1.48 12.16
CA LEU A 367 -26.15 -0.37 13.06
C LEU A 367 -27.40 -0.59 13.91
N ARG A 368 -28.37 -1.38 13.39
CA ARG A 368 -29.57 -1.76 14.15
C ARG A 368 -29.33 -2.86 15.17
N HIS A 369 -28.12 -3.46 15.15
CA HIS A 369 -27.70 -4.55 16.06
C HIS A 369 -26.41 -4.16 16.78
N PRO A 370 -26.46 -3.23 17.77
CA PRO A 370 -25.29 -2.73 18.45
C PRO A 370 -24.51 -3.82 19.20
N GLU A 371 -25.15 -4.93 19.56
CA GLU A 371 -24.50 -6.12 20.12
C GLU A 371 -23.44 -6.70 19.20
N LEU A 372 -23.63 -6.68 17.88
CA LEU A 372 -22.63 -7.13 16.89
C LEU A 372 -21.39 -6.24 16.93
N ILE A 373 -21.59 -4.91 16.99
CA ILE A 373 -20.51 -3.94 17.06
C ILE A 373 -19.70 -4.13 18.35
N ASN A 374 -20.39 -4.36 19.48
CA ASN A 374 -19.74 -4.59 20.77
C ASN A 374 -18.97 -5.90 20.80
N ALA A 375 -19.48 -6.97 20.19
CA ALA A 375 -18.78 -8.24 20.05
C ALA A 375 -17.49 -8.08 19.24
N VAL A 376 -17.54 -7.41 18.09
CA VAL A 376 -16.37 -7.11 17.26
C VAL A 376 -15.35 -6.28 18.04
N LYS A 377 -15.75 -5.23 18.76
CA LYS A 377 -14.84 -4.45 19.62
C LYS A 377 -14.17 -5.30 20.69
N GLY A 378 -14.90 -6.22 21.31
CA GLY A 378 -14.34 -7.15 22.29
C GLY A 378 -13.27 -8.05 21.69
N ASN A 379 -13.54 -8.61 20.51
CA ASN A 379 -12.60 -9.49 19.81
C ASN A 379 -11.36 -8.73 19.34
N THR A 380 -11.54 -7.51 18.79
CA THR A 380 -10.40 -6.69 18.30
C THR A 380 -9.51 -6.22 19.45
N ALA A 381 -10.06 -5.99 20.65
CA ALA A 381 -9.26 -5.59 21.81
C ALA A 381 -8.23 -6.65 22.24
N THR A 382 -8.47 -7.92 21.93
CA THR A 382 -7.59 -9.05 22.30
C THR A 382 -6.79 -9.61 21.11
N GLY A 383 -7.05 -9.16 19.88
CA GLY A 383 -6.37 -9.60 18.68
C GLY A 383 -4.98 -8.96 18.51
N ASP A 384 -4.03 -9.71 17.97
CA ASP A 384 -2.74 -9.15 17.53
C ASP A 384 -2.85 -8.66 16.09
N TYR A 385 -3.01 -7.35 15.93
CA TYR A 385 -3.02 -6.67 14.63
C TYR A 385 -1.68 -6.04 14.26
N THR A 386 -0.64 -6.23 15.10
CA THR A 386 0.69 -5.70 14.87
C THR A 386 1.43 -6.44 13.77
N LEU A 387 1.17 -7.75 13.68
CA LEU A 387 1.85 -8.70 12.78
C LEU A 387 3.38 -8.70 12.96
N SER A 388 3.86 -8.34 14.15
CA SER A 388 5.29 -8.26 14.46
C SER A 388 6.00 -9.62 14.34
N SER A 389 5.29 -10.74 14.51
CA SER A 389 5.82 -12.09 14.31
C SER A 389 6.20 -12.39 12.84
N GLU A 390 5.64 -11.66 11.87
CA GLU A 390 5.96 -11.82 10.44
C GLU A 390 7.44 -11.56 10.14
N ILE A 391 8.15 -10.81 10.99
CA ILE A 391 9.59 -10.55 10.84
C ILE A 391 10.41 -11.84 10.84
N GLN A 392 9.97 -12.88 11.55
CA GLN A 392 10.68 -14.17 11.56
C GLN A 392 10.74 -14.79 10.17
N LYS A 393 9.68 -14.67 9.38
CA LYS A 393 9.67 -15.16 8.00
C LYS A 393 10.71 -14.47 7.12
N LEU A 394 11.01 -13.18 7.38
CA LEU A 394 12.10 -12.48 6.69
C LEU A 394 13.46 -13.08 7.08
N TYR A 395 13.66 -13.39 8.36
CA TYR A 395 14.91 -13.97 8.84
C TYR A 395 15.16 -15.37 8.26
N ASP A 396 14.10 -16.11 7.99
CA ASP A 396 14.17 -17.45 7.38
C ASP A 396 14.64 -17.39 5.90
N LEU A 397 14.63 -16.20 5.27
CA LEU A 397 15.15 -16.00 3.91
C LEU A 397 16.65 -15.71 3.88
N ILE A 398 17.31 -15.44 5.02
CA ILE A 398 18.72 -15.04 5.14
C ILE A 398 19.59 -16.27 5.47
#